data_7a7ceae043cfae480c077e3104edbd44
#
_entry.id   7a7ceae043cfae480c077e3104edbd44
#
_cell.length_a   1.000
_cell.length_b   1.000
_cell.length_c   1.000
_cell.angle_alpha   90.00
_cell.angle_beta   90.00
_cell.angle_gamma   90.00
#
_symmetry.space_group_name_H-M   'P 1'
#
loop_
_entity.id
_entity.type
_entity.pdbx_description
1 polymer ?
#
loop_
_entity_poly.entity_id
_entity_poly.type
_entity_poly.pdbx_seq_one_letter_code
_entity_poly.pdbx_strand_id
1 'polypeptide(L)'
;MFNDVTEESKARVAVIMSVYRSDKCADIENAIDSILKQTYPCSLYLYQDGPVSTEVSTFLNSIRDVHANVTLMVSNVNCGLAHALNTMIDEILTKEYNFVARMDSDDISHPTRIARQLKYLNQHPDIDILGTSCHEFGASYALAEKHLPETHSDLVKFSVTRCPFIHPTVMFRITVFADGNRYPVNTQLTEDMALWIKLILSGYKLANLNEVLLDYRLNENAVKRRIGLRKAWSEFRIRLSYMASSKNVSLKHFFLIFSRLFFHILPVSILKFLYKKFR
;
A
#
# COMPACT_ATOMS: atom_id res chain seq x y z
N MET A 1 -6.87 -33.70 -35.75
CA MET A 1 -6.42 -33.57 -34.38
C MET A 1 -6.27 -32.08 -34.15
N PHE A 2 -7.30 -31.46 -33.62
CA PHE A 2 -7.28 -30.03 -33.29
C PHE A 2 -6.66 -29.89 -31.90
N ASN A 3 -5.53 -29.20 -31.84
CA ASN A 3 -4.98 -28.77 -30.55
C ASN A 3 -5.87 -27.64 -30.03
N ASP A 4 -6.76 -27.98 -29.11
CA ASP A 4 -7.34 -26.99 -28.19
C ASP A 4 -6.23 -26.47 -27.27
N VAL A 5 -5.58 -25.40 -27.70
CA VAL A 5 -4.86 -24.52 -26.80
C VAL A 5 -5.94 -23.76 -26.04
N THR A 6 -6.29 -24.27 -24.87
CA THR A 6 -7.08 -23.52 -23.90
C THR A 6 -6.37 -22.17 -23.70
N GLU A 7 -6.98 -21.07 -24.17
CA GLU A 7 -6.60 -19.72 -23.72
C GLU A 7 -6.67 -19.72 -22.19
N GLU A 8 -5.53 -19.85 -21.53
CA GLU A 8 -5.45 -19.56 -20.11
C GLU A 8 -5.99 -18.13 -19.93
N SER A 9 -7.14 -18.01 -19.30
CA SER A 9 -7.80 -16.71 -19.11
C SER A 9 -6.82 -15.81 -18.40
N LYS A 10 -6.37 -14.76 -19.09
CA LYS A 10 -5.37 -13.81 -18.62
C LYS A 10 -5.84 -13.19 -17.31
N ALA A 11 -5.06 -13.30 -16.23
CA ALA A 11 -5.44 -12.82 -14.92
C ALA A 11 -5.82 -11.33 -14.95
N ARG A 12 -6.98 -10.96 -14.38
CA ARG A 12 -7.48 -9.60 -14.33
C ARG A 12 -6.98 -8.90 -13.06
N VAL A 13 -6.36 -7.73 -13.24
CA VAL A 13 -5.81 -6.91 -12.15
C VAL A 13 -6.54 -5.59 -12.08
N ALA A 14 -7.01 -5.22 -10.87
CA ALA A 14 -7.48 -3.89 -10.55
C ALA A 14 -6.41 -3.14 -9.76
N VAL A 15 -6.08 -1.91 -10.14
CA VAL A 15 -5.24 -0.99 -9.36
C VAL A 15 -6.15 0.01 -8.66
N ILE A 16 -6.00 0.19 -7.35
CA ILE A 16 -6.79 1.13 -6.54
C ILE A 16 -5.94 2.32 -6.13
N MET A 17 -6.45 3.54 -6.35
CA MET A 17 -5.77 4.80 -6.05
C MET A 17 -6.78 5.81 -5.50
N SER A 18 -6.50 6.37 -4.33
CA SER A 18 -7.29 7.45 -3.73
C SER A 18 -6.63 8.79 -3.98
N VAL A 19 -7.44 9.78 -4.32
CA VAL A 19 -7.06 11.19 -4.52
C VAL A 19 -7.83 12.06 -3.55
N TYR A 20 -7.17 13.01 -2.91
CA TYR A 20 -7.81 13.92 -1.95
C TYR A 20 -7.28 15.35 -2.10
N ARG A 21 -7.87 16.31 -1.35
CA ARG A 21 -7.66 17.76 -1.49
C ARG A 21 -6.22 18.26 -1.45
N SER A 22 -5.30 17.52 -0.85
CA SER A 22 -3.90 17.95 -0.71
C SER A 22 -2.99 17.46 -1.83
N ASP A 23 -3.50 16.62 -2.72
CA ASP A 23 -2.73 16.07 -3.83
C ASP A 23 -2.60 17.11 -4.94
N LYS A 24 -1.44 17.13 -5.58
CA LYS A 24 -1.15 18.07 -6.68
C LYS A 24 -1.51 17.43 -8.00
N CYS A 25 -2.12 18.18 -8.90
CA CYS A 25 -2.55 17.68 -10.20
C CYS A 25 -1.40 17.02 -10.96
N ALA A 26 -0.24 17.67 -11.04
CA ALA A 26 0.93 17.12 -11.73
C ALA A 26 1.46 15.80 -11.14
N ASP A 27 1.35 15.60 -9.82
CA ASP A 27 1.75 14.33 -9.19
C ASP A 27 0.72 13.24 -9.53
N ILE A 28 -0.59 13.55 -9.48
CA ILE A 28 -1.68 12.65 -9.87
C ILE A 28 -1.55 12.23 -11.35
N GLU A 29 -1.26 13.17 -12.25
CA GLU A 29 -1.03 12.91 -13.67
C GLU A 29 0.07 11.89 -13.89
N ASN A 30 1.24 12.09 -13.25
CA ASN A 30 2.36 11.16 -13.33
C ASN A 30 2.01 9.78 -12.77
N ALA A 31 1.30 9.72 -11.65
CA ALA A 31 0.89 8.47 -11.03
C ALA A 31 -0.08 7.67 -11.93
N ILE A 32 -1.11 8.33 -12.46
CA ILE A 32 -2.09 7.71 -13.36
C ILE A 32 -1.41 7.25 -14.66
N ASP A 33 -0.59 8.10 -15.28
CA ASP A 33 0.16 7.78 -16.50
C ASP A 33 1.06 6.55 -16.31
N SER A 34 1.71 6.43 -15.16
CA SER A 34 2.55 5.28 -14.83
C SER A 34 1.77 3.96 -14.72
N ILE A 35 0.50 4.02 -14.35
CA ILE A 35 -0.38 2.83 -14.32
C ILE A 35 -0.96 2.53 -15.71
N LEU A 36 -1.33 3.54 -16.47
CA LEU A 36 -1.83 3.36 -17.84
C LEU A 36 -0.77 2.79 -18.78
N LYS A 37 0.52 3.03 -18.49
CA LYS A 37 1.69 2.53 -19.25
C LYS A 37 2.24 1.18 -18.76
N GLN A 38 1.52 0.46 -17.91
CA GLN A 38 1.97 -0.86 -17.48
C GLN A 38 2.05 -1.85 -18.64
N THR A 39 3.10 -2.67 -18.69
CA THR A 39 3.30 -3.70 -19.73
C THR A 39 2.29 -4.84 -19.63
N TYR A 40 1.66 -5.03 -18.48
CA TYR A 40 0.54 -5.92 -18.29
C TYR A 40 -0.76 -5.11 -18.12
N PRO A 41 -1.80 -5.38 -18.91
CA PRO A 41 -3.04 -4.61 -18.86
C PRO A 41 -3.73 -4.74 -17.51
N CYS A 42 -4.13 -3.60 -16.96
CA CYS A 42 -4.86 -3.52 -15.71
C CYS A 42 -5.99 -2.48 -15.80
N SER A 43 -6.97 -2.59 -14.91
CA SER A 43 -8.00 -1.56 -14.73
C SER A 43 -7.60 -0.64 -13.58
N LEU A 44 -7.84 0.65 -13.72
CA LEU A 44 -7.55 1.66 -12.70
C LEU A 44 -8.85 2.14 -12.06
N TYR A 45 -8.96 1.97 -10.75
CA TYR A 45 -10.02 2.49 -9.91
C TYR A 45 -9.50 3.71 -9.16
N LEU A 46 -10.08 4.87 -9.47
CA LEU A 46 -9.79 6.15 -8.83
C LEU A 46 -10.91 6.48 -7.84
N TYR A 47 -10.56 6.91 -6.66
CA TYR A 47 -11.52 7.39 -5.67
C TYR A 47 -11.17 8.82 -5.28
N GLN A 48 -12.04 9.76 -5.62
CA GLN A 48 -11.94 11.13 -5.14
C GLN A 48 -12.54 11.21 -3.73
N ASP A 49 -11.69 11.35 -2.72
CA ASP A 49 -12.06 11.37 -1.30
C ASP A 49 -12.36 12.81 -0.83
N GLY A 50 -13.58 13.25 -1.09
CA GLY A 50 -14.05 14.59 -0.79
C GLY A 50 -13.74 15.63 -1.89
N PRO A 51 -14.03 16.91 -1.62
CA PRO A 51 -13.78 17.99 -2.57
C PRO A 51 -12.29 18.14 -2.87
N VAL A 52 -11.94 18.26 -4.15
CA VAL A 52 -10.62 18.58 -4.69
C VAL A 52 -10.66 19.90 -5.47
N SER A 53 -9.51 20.40 -5.94
CA SER A 53 -9.49 21.58 -6.80
C SER A 53 -10.22 21.33 -8.12
N THR A 54 -10.73 22.38 -8.76
CA THR A 54 -11.38 22.30 -10.08
C THR A 54 -10.44 21.67 -11.12
N GLU A 55 -9.16 22.02 -11.08
CA GLU A 55 -8.13 21.45 -11.95
C GLU A 55 -8.06 19.91 -11.81
N VAL A 56 -7.92 19.40 -10.59
CA VAL A 56 -7.89 17.95 -10.31
C VAL A 56 -9.19 17.27 -10.71
N SER A 57 -10.35 17.87 -10.38
CA SER A 57 -11.65 17.28 -10.74
C SER A 57 -11.84 17.20 -12.25
N THR A 58 -11.48 18.27 -12.99
CA THR A 58 -11.54 18.29 -14.46
C THR A 58 -10.62 17.23 -15.06
N PHE A 59 -9.39 17.11 -14.56
CA PHE A 59 -8.43 16.09 -15.00
C PHE A 59 -8.94 14.67 -14.76
N LEU A 60 -9.42 14.34 -13.55
CA LEU A 60 -9.95 13.01 -13.23
C LEU A 60 -11.14 12.63 -14.13
N ASN A 61 -12.04 13.56 -14.41
CA ASN A 61 -13.16 13.32 -15.32
C ASN A 61 -12.65 13.08 -16.76
N SER A 62 -11.70 13.87 -17.25
CA SER A 62 -11.15 13.69 -18.60
C SER A 62 -10.48 12.31 -18.77
N ILE A 63 -9.74 11.84 -17.77
CA ILE A 63 -9.10 10.51 -17.81
C ILE A 63 -10.14 9.40 -17.85
N ARG A 64 -11.19 9.47 -17.03
CA ARG A 64 -12.31 8.53 -17.07
C ARG A 64 -12.97 8.48 -18.44
N ASP A 65 -13.19 9.65 -19.05
CA ASP A 65 -13.92 9.76 -20.33
C ASP A 65 -13.08 9.24 -21.51
N VAL A 66 -11.76 9.32 -21.43
CA VAL A 66 -10.83 8.87 -22.49
C VAL A 66 -10.44 7.39 -22.37
N HIS A 67 -10.35 6.86 -21.14
CA HIS A 67 -9.82 5.52 -20.89
C HIS A 67 -10.89 4.55 -20.38
N ALA A 68 -11.33 3.61 -21.21
CA ALA A 68 -12.36 2.63 -20.88
C ALA A 68 -11.99 1.68 -19.70
N ASN A 69 -10.70 1.56 -19.39
CA ASN A 69 -10.19 0.79 -18.25
C ASN A 69 -10.04 1.61 -16.97
N VAL A 70 -10.53 2.86 -16.94
CA VAL A 70 -10.52 3.72 -15.76
C VAL A 70 -11.94 3.87 -15.20
N THR A 71 -12.09 3.63 -13.92
CA THR A 71 -13.33 3.87 -13.17
C THR A 71 -13.07 4.97 -12.15
N LEU A 72 -13.88 6.05 -12.18
CA LEU A 72 -13.82 7.15 -11.22
C LEU A 72 -15.02 7.07 -10.27
N MET A 73 -14.74 6.96 -8.99
CA MET A 73 -15.73 7.05 -7.90
C MET A 73 -15.51 8.36 -7.14
N VAL A 74 -16.59 9.05 -6.81
CA VAL A 74 -16.52 10.39 -6.19
C VAL A 74 -17.32 10.42 -4.91
N SER A 75 -16.70 10.88 -3.83
CA SER A 75 -17.37 11.23 -2.57
C SER A 75 -17.43 12.75 -2.40
N ASN A 76 -18.54 13.24 -1.87
CA ASN A 76 -18.69 14.64 -1.50
C ASN A 76 -18.04 15.00 -0.15
N VAL A 77 -17.63 13.98 0.62
CA VAL A 77 -17.05 14.12 1.96
C VAL A 77 -15.75 13.34 2.03
N ASN A 78 -14.71 13.93 2.62
CA ASN A 78 -13.47 13.23 2.90
C ASN A 78 -13.70 12.27 4.08
N CYS A 79 -13.63 10.97 3.81
CA CYS A 79 -13.80 9.89 4.78
C CYS A 79 -12.47 9.19 5.14
N GLY A 80 -11.38 9.56 4.49
CA GLY A 80 -10.02 9.05 4.73
C GLY A 80 -9.67 7.81 3.91
N LEU A 81 -8.36 7.54 3.84
CA LEU A 81 -7.76 6.53 2.97
C LEU A 81 -8.37 5.13 3.14
N ALA A 82 -8.53 4.67 4.38
CA ALA A 82 -9.09 3.34 4.64
C ALA A 82 -10.51 3.17 4.08
N HIS A 83 -11.36 4.20 4.21
CA HIS A 83 -12.71 4.21 3.64
C HIS A 83 -12.66 4.19 2.10
N ALA A 84 -11.84 5.05 1.50
CA ALA A 84 -11.67 5.13 0.05
C ALA A 84 -11.21 3.77 -0.54
N LEU A 85 -10.20 3.15 0.07
CA LEU A 85 -9.70 1.83 -0.37
C LEU A 85 -10.78 0.75 -0.22
N ASN A 86 -11.49 0.71 0.90
CA ASN A 86 -12.56 -0.27 1.13
C ASN A 86 -13.69 -0.12 0.11
N THR A 87 -14.10 1.11 -0.20
CA THR A 87 -15.16 1.37 -1.19
C THR A 87 -14.77 0.87 -2.59
N MET A 88 -13.51 1.09 -3.01
CA MET A 88 -13.02 0.54 -4.28
C MET A 88 -12.94 -1.00 -4.25
N ILE A 89 -12.50 -1.58 -3.13
CA ILE A 89 -12.46 -3.04 -2.95
C ILE A 89 -13.86 -3.64 -3.04
N ASP A 90 -14.87 -3.02 -2.41
CA ASP A 90 -16.25 -3.47 -2.45
C ASP A 90 -16.80 -3.46 -3.88
N GLU A 91 -16.50 -2.42 -4.67
CA GLU A 91 -16.86 -2.34 -6.09
C GLU A 91 -16.15 -3.42 -6.92
N ILE A 92 -14.85 -3.65 -6.68
CA ILE A 92 -14.04 -4.64 -7.39
C ILE A 92 -14.56 -6.07 -7.12
N LEU A 93 -15.02 -6.35 -5.91
CA LEU A 93 -15.58 -7.65 -5.54
C LEU A 93 -16.90 -7.98 -6.26
N THR A 94 -17.59 -7.01 -6.84
CA THR A 94 -18.76 -7.24 -7.70
C THR A 94 -18.39 -7.70 -9.11
N LYS A 95 -17.08 -7.76 -9.43
CA LYS A 95 -16.53 -8.01 -10.75
C LYS A 95 -15.50 -9.14 -10.71
N GLU A 96 -15.16 -9.66 -11.87
CA GLU A 96 -14.25 -10.79 -12.02
C GLU A 96 -12.78 -10.35 -12.07
N TYR A 97 -12.20 -9.94 -10.93
CA TYR A 97 -10.78 -9.70 -10.77
C TYR A 97 -10.10 -10.83 -10.00
N ASN A 98 -8.83 -11.07 -10.31
CA ASN A 98 -8.01 -12.08 -9.62
C ASN A 98 -7.09 -11.41 -8.58
N PHE A 99 -6.68 -10.16 -8.86
CA PHE A 99 -5.75 -9.42 -8.03
C PHE A 99 -6.17 -7.96 -7.87
N VAL A 100 -5.81 -7.39 -6.71
CA VAL A 100 -5.94 -5.97 -6.42
C VAL A 100 -4.55 -5.43 -6.08
N ALA A 101 -4.07 -4.43 -6.83
CA ALA A 101 -2.83 -3.72 -6.57
C ALA A 101 -3.12 -2.33 -6.01
N ARG A 102 -2.29 -1.87 -5.10
CA ARG A 102 -2.40 -0.55 -4.48
C ARG A 102 -1.46 0.45 -5.17
N MET A 103 -1.85 1.71 -5.24
CA MET A 103 -1.04 2.82 -5.71
C MET A 103 -1.37 4.10 -4.95
N ASP A 104 -0.36 4.92 -4.60
CA ASP A 104 -0.57 6.30 -4.13
C ASP A 104 -0.64 7.27 -5.30
N SER A 105 -1.37 8.38 -5.12
CA SER A 105 -1.59 9.42 -6.12
C SER A 105 -0.37 10.30 -6.38
N ASP A 106 0.72 10.12 -5.64
CA ASP A 106 1.95 10.91 -5.75
C ASP A 106 3.21 10.06 -6.03
N ASP A 107 3.05 8.74 -6.21
CA ASP A 107 4.12 7.80 -6.55
C ASP A 107 4.19 7.51 -8.07
N ILE A 108 5.25 6.84 -8.52
CA ILE A 108 5.42 6.43 -9.92
C ILE A 108 5.66 4.93 -9.97
N SER A 109 4.78 4.20 -10.64
CA SER A 109 4.91 2.76 -10.86
C SER A 109 5.85 2.47 -12.01
N HIS A 110 6.84 1.58 -11.84
CA HIS A 110 7.66 1.14 -12.96
C HIS A 110 6.82 0.34 -13.97
N PRO A 111 7.08 0.45 -15.28
CA PRO A 111 6.23 -0.13 -16.32
C PRO A 111 6.01 -1.65 -16.22
N THR A 112 6.95 -2.36 -15.60
CA THR A 112 6.90 -3.82 -15.46
C THR A 112 6.34 -4.30 -14.12
N ARG A 113 5.96 -3.40 -13.20
CA ARG A 113 5.57 -3.78 -11.83
C ARG A 113 4.47 -4.83 -11.80
N ILE A 114 3.36 -4.57 -12.49
CA ILE A 114 2.21 -5.49 -12.48
C ILE A 114 2.60 -6.85 -13.08
N ALA A 115 3.32 -6.87 -14.19
CA ALA A 115 3.79 -8.11 -14.83
C ALA A 115 4.73 -8.91 -13.91
N ARG A 116 5.67 -8.24 -13.21
CA ARG A 116 6.63 -8.89 -12.30
C ARG A 116 5.93 -9.48 -11.08
N GLN A 117 5.01 -8.73 -10.47
CA GLN A 117 4.23 -9.19 -9.32
C GLN A 117 3.34 -10.38 -9.68
N LEU A 118 2.65 -10.35 -10.83
CA LEU A 118 1.85 -11.47 -11.31
C LEU A 118 2.69 -12.72 -11.56
N LYS A 119 3.85 -12.56 -12.22
CA LYS A 119 4.76 -13.69 -12.45
C LYS A 119 5.15 -14.35 -11.14
N TYR A 120 5.51 -13.55 -10.12
CA TYR A 120 5.87 -14.08 -8.81
C TYR A 120 4.70 -14.83 -8.14
N LEU A 121 3.51 -14.19 -8.10
CA LEU A 121 2.33 -14.79 -7.46
C LEU A 121 1.87 -16.07 -8.17
N ASN A 122 2.01 -16.17 -9.49
CA ASN A 122 1.69 -17.40 -10.23
C ASN A 122 2.68 -18.53 -9.92
N GLN A 123 3.96 -18.20 -9.66
CA GLN A 123 4.99 -19.17 -9.27
C GLN A 123 4.89 -19.58 -7.79
N HIS A 124 4.23 -18.75 -6.95
CA HIS A 124 4.06 -18.95 -5.51
C HIS A 124 2.57 -18.90 -5.13
N PRO A 125 1.78 -19.96 -5.44
CA PRO A 125 0.35 -19.96 -5.22
C PRO A 125 -0.05 -19.90 -3.73
N ASP A 126 0.88 -20.20 -2.82
CA ASP A 126 0.71 -20.10 -1.38
C ASP A 126 0.84 -18.67 -0.84
N ILE A 127 1.37 -17.72 -1.63
CA ILE A 127 1.50 -16.32 -1.22
C ILE A 127 0.23 -15.54 -1.57
N ASP A 128 -0.35 -14.88 -0.57
CA ASP A 128 -1.58 -14.11 -0.69
C ASP A 128 -1.33 -12.62 -0.98
N ILE A 129 -0.22 -12.09 -0.43
CA ILE A 129 0.09 -10.66 -0.44
C ILE A 129 1.56 -10.46 -0.80
N LEU A 130 1.80 -9.66 -1.83
CA LEU A 130 3.15 -9.39 -2.35
C LEU A 130 3.43 -7.90 -2.39
N GLY A 131 4.47 -7.45 -1.67
CA GLY A 131 5.06 -6.13 -1.82
C GLY A 131 6.26 -6.14 -2.76
N THR A 132 6.86 -4.96 -2.99
CA THR A 132 8.14 -4.81 -3.70
C THR A 132 9.03 -3.82 -3.00
N SER A 133 10.30 -3.75 -3.42
CA SER A 133 11.20 -2.66 -3.06
C SER A 133 10.82 -1.37 -3.79
N CYS A 134 11.31 -0.22 -3.30
CA CYS A 134 11.11 1.07 -3.96
C CYS A 134 12.40 1.90 -3.96
N HIS A 135 12.47 2.84 -4.90
CA HIS A 135 13.34 4.00 -4.84
C HIS A 135 12.60 5.12 -4.12
N GLU A 136 13.23 5.82 -3.19
CA GLU A 136 12.61 6.97 -2.51
C GLU A 136 13.16 8.27 -3.08
N PHE A 137 12.28 9.28 -3.30
CA PHE A 137 12.67 10.59 -3.84
C PHE A 137 11.88 11.73 -3.22
N GLY A 138 12.29 12.98 -3.48
CA GLY A 138 11.55 14.19 -3.08
C GLY A 138 11.87 14.72 -1.68
N ALA A 139 12.69 14.03 -0.88
CA ALA A 139 13.14 14.51 0.43
C ALA A 139 14.64 14.29 0.65
N SER A 140 15.26 15.14 1.49
CA SER A 140 16.70 15.07 1.78
C SER A 140 17.15 13.79 2.51
N TYR A 141 16.22 13.05 3.08
CA TYR A 141 16.43 11.77 3.77
C TYR A 141 15.92 10.55 2.97
N ALA A 142 15.60 10.75 1.71
CA ALA A 142 15.20 9.67 0.81
C ALA A 142 16.34 8.66 0.60
N LEU A 143 16.00 7.38 0.49
CA LEU A 143 16.93 6.30 0.21
C LEU A 143 16.92 6.01 -1.29
N ALA A 144 18.10 5.79 -1.89
CA ALA A 144 18.20 5.39 -3.29
C ALA A 144 17.41 4.09 -3.54
N GLU A 145 17.51 3.15 -2.60
CA GLU A 145 16.73 1.92 -2.63
C GLU A 145 16.29 1.56 -1.21
N LYS A 146 15.08 1.06 -1.09
CA LYS A 146 14.53 0.56 0.15
C LYS A 146 14.03 -0.85 -0.04
N HIS A 147 14.66 -1.76 0.68
CA HIS A 147 14.34 -3.18 0.70
C HIS A 147 13.75 -3.57 2.05
N LEU A 148 12.84 -4.52 2.04
CA LEU A 148 12.24 -5.13 3.22
C LEU A 148 12.48 -6.65 3.19
N PRO A 149 12.32 -7.37 4.31
CA PRO A 149 12.45 -8.82 4.30
C PRO A 149 11.55 -9.46 3.25
N GLU A 150 12.02 -10.55 2.63
CA GLU A 150 11.36 -11.19 1.49
C GLU A 150 10.42 -12.31 1.92
N THR A 151 10.83 -13.10 2.93
CA THR A 151 10.10 -14.31 3.32
C THR A 151 9.00 -14.04 4.35
N HIS A 152 7.94 -14.85 4.31
CA HIS A 152 6.85 -14.75 5.30
C HIS A 152 7.36 -14.81 6.74
N SER A 153 8.26 -15.74 7.04
CA SER A 153 8.79 -15.93 8.41
C SER A 153 9.52 -14.69 8.92
N ASP A 154 10.29 -14.03 8.06
CA ASP A 154 11.03 -12.83 8.43
C ASP A 154 10.12 -11.60 8.51
N LEU A 155 9.11 -11.52 7.63
CA LEU A 155 8.08 -10.48 7.68
C LEU A 155 7.25 -10.54 8.95
N VAL A 156 6.87 -11.74 9.41
CA VAL A 156 6.19 -11.94 10.69
C VAL A 156 7.00 -11.40 11.86
N LYS A 157 8.30 -11.72 11.93
CA LYS A 157 9.21 -11.19 12.96
C LYS A 157 9.39 -9.68 12.84
N PHE A 158 9.56 -9.18 11.61
CA PHE A 158 9.74 -7.75 11.32
C PHE A 158 8.51 -6.93 11.68
N SER A 159 7.30 -7.49 11.51
CA SER A 159 6.02 -6.84 11.81
C SER A 159 5.82 -6.49 13.28
N VAL A 160 6.56 -7.12 14.19
CA VAL A 160 6.53 -6.75 15.62
C VAL A 160 6.92 -5.29 15.81
N THR A 161 7.91 -4.81 15.06
CA THR A 161 8.47 -3.47 15.25
C THR A 161 8.35 -2.53 14.06
N ARG A 162 8.12 -3.05 12.85
CA ARG A 162 8.07 -2.28 11.59
C ARG A 162 6.91 -2.72 10.70
N CYS A 163 6.49 -1.91 9.73
CA CYS A 163 5.57 -2.34 8.68
C CYS A 163 6.24 -3.33 7.74
N PRO A 164 5.61 -4.48 7.42
CA PRO A 164 6.18 -5.50 6.56
C PRO A 164 6.23 -5.09 5.08
N PHE A 165 5.48 -4.08 4.70
CA PHE A 165 5.35 -3.63 3.32
C PHE A 165 5.56 -2.13 3.17
N ILE A 166 5.97 -1.73 1.97
CA ILE A 166 5.84 -0.38 1.46
C ILE A 166 4.44 -0.31 0.84
N HIS A 167 3.50 0.35 1.49
CA HIS A 167 2.07 0.23 1.21
C HIS A 167 1.69 0.43 -0.27
N PRO A 168 2.20 1.44 -1.03
CA PRO A 168 1.84 1.61 -2.44
C PRO A 168 2.38 0.51 -3.38
N THR A 169 3.23 -0.40 -2.91
CA THR A 169 3.77 -1.47 -3.74
C THR A 169 2.94 -2.74 -3.70
N VAL A 170 1.95 -2.84 -2.81
CA VAL A 170 1.31 -4.13 -2.48
C VAL A 170 0.32 -4.58 -3.55
N MET A 171 0.37 -5.87 -3.88
CA MET A 171 -0.62 -6.60 -4.65
C MET A 171 -1.19 -7.74 -3.80
N PHE A 172 -2.52 -7.88 -3.80
CA PHE A 172 -3.27 -8.91 -3.07
C PHE A 172 -3.92 -9.88 -4.05
N ARG A 173 -4.03 -11.14 -3.67
CA ARG A 173 -5.05 -12.01 -4.26
C ARG A 173 -6.43 -11.50 -3.87
N ILE A 174 -7.38 -11.56 -4.77
CA ILE A 174 -8.76 -11.09 -4.52
C ILE A 174 -9.42 -11.85 -3.36
N THR A 175 -9.05 -13.12 -3.15
CA THR A 175 -9.54 -13.97 -2.06
C THR A 175 -9.35 -13.35 -0.69
N VAL A 176 -8.25 -12.60 -0.47
CA VAL A 176 -8.01 -11.87 0.79
C VAL A 176 -9.21 -10.98 1.15
N PHE A 177 -9.78 -10.29 0.17
CA PHE A 177 -10.92 -9.40 0.37
C PHE A 177 -12.27 -10.10 0.25
N ALA A 178 -12.36 -11.15 -0.57
CA ALA A 178 -13.56 -12.00 -0.66
C ALA A 178 -13.87 -12.69 0.67
N ASP A 179 -12.84 -13.00 1.47
CA ASP A 179 -12.98 -13.55 2.83
C ASP A 179 -13.42 -12.48 3.87
N GLY A 180 -13.80 -11.28 3.42
CA GLY A 180 -14.35 -10.22 4.27
C GLY A 180 -13.30 -9.33 4.94
N ASN A 181 -12.02 -9.43 4.57
CA ASN A 181 -11.01 -8.51 5.10
C ASN A 181 -11.16 -7.11 4.49
N ARG A 182 -10.97 -6.08 5.32
CA ARG A 182 -11.03 -4.67 4.95
C ARG A 182 -10.00 -3.89 5.76
N TYR A 183 -9.57 -2.75 5.24
CA TYR A 183 -8.76 -1.79 6.00
C TYR A 183 -9.55 -1.29 7.21
N PRO A 184 -8.98 -1.34 8.43
CA PRO A 184 -9.65 -0.80 9.62
C PRO A 184 -9.83 0.72 9.52
N VAL A 185 -11.07 1.20 9.71
CA VAL A 185 -11.41 2.64 9.62
C VAL A 185 -11.32 3.38 10.96
N ASN A 186 -11.12 2.65 12.06
CA ASN A 186 -11.05 3.19 13.41
C ASN A 186 -9.61 3.37 13.93
N THR A 187 -8.65 3.49 13.01
CA THR A 187 -7.24 3.73 13.32
C THR A 187 -6.85 5.17 13.00
N GLN A 188 -5.69 5.62 13.52
CA GLN A 188 -5.17 6.96 13.24
C GLN A 188 -3.85 6.86 12.45
N LEU A 189 -3.92 6.95 11.12
CA LEU A 189 -2.77 6.84 10.20
C LEU A 189 -1.96 5.55 10.42
N THR A 190 -2.65 4.45 10.74
CA THR A 190 -2.06 3.12 10.99
C THR A 190 -2.93 2.01 10.42
N GLU A 191 -3.81 2.35 9.48
CA GLU A 191 -4.76 1.44 8.81
C GLU A 191 -4.04 0.30 8.09
N ASP A 192 -2.92 0.60 7.45
CA ASP A 192 -2.07 -0.35 6.75
C ASP A 192 -1.47 -1.37 7.74
N MET A 193 -0.81 -0.90 8.78
CA MET A 193 -0.22 -1.76 9.80
C MET A 193 -1.27 -2.63 10.51
N ALA A 194 -2.44 -2.07 10.81
CA ALA A 194 -3.52 -2.81 11.44
C ALA A 194 -4.05 -3.92 10.53
N LEU A 195 -4.16 -3.66 9.22
CA LEU A 195 -4.53 -4.67 8.23
C LEU A 195 -3.48 -5.79 8.17
N TRP A 196 -2.19 -5.44 8.05
CA TRP A 196 -1.11 -6.44 7.97
C TRP A 196 -1.11 -7.38 9.17
N ILE A 197 -1.23 -6.83 10.36
CA ILE A 197 -1.29 -7.62 11.60
C ILE A 197 -2.51 -8.53 11.62
N LYS A 198 -3.69 -8.02 11.25
CA LYS A 198 -4.91 -8.83 11.13
C LYS A 198 -4.69 -10.01 10.17
N LEU A 199 -4.15 -9.75 8.98
CA LEU A 199 -3.94 -10.77 7.96
C LEU A 199 -2.91 -11.82 8.39
N ILE A 200 -1.79 -11.42 9.01
CA ILE A 200 -0.81 -12.34 9.58
C ILE A 200 -1.46 -13.27 10.62
N LEU A 201 -2.24 -12.71 11.54
CA LEU A 201 -2.92 -13.49 12.58
C LEU A 201 -4.01 -14.41 12.03
N SER A 202 -4.60 -14.06 10.89
CA SER A 202 -5.57 -14.89 10.15
C SER A 202 -4.91 -15.95 9.26
N GLY A 203 -3.57 -16.04 9.24
CA GLY A 203 -2.83 -17.08 8.53
C GLY A 203 -2.47 -16.78 7.08
N TYR A 204 -2.77 -15.59 6.56
CA TYR A 204 -2.36 -15.19 5.21
C TYR A 204 -0.86 -15.12 5.07
N LYS A 205 -0.35 -15.52 3.90
CA LYS A 205 1.08 -15.56 3.59
C LYS A 205 1.53 -14.30 2.86
N LEU A 206 2.60 -13.72 3.35
CA LEU A 206 3.20 -12.47 2.89
C LEU A 206 4.55 -12.74 2.23
N ALA A 207 4.88 -11.97 1.19
CA ALA A 207 6.22 -11.91 0.63
C ALA A 207 6.56 -10.51 0.11
N ASN A 208 7.84 -10.20 -0.05
CA ASN A 208 8.30 -9.06 -0.83
C ASN A 208 9.20 -9.55 -1.97
N LEU A 209 8.93 -9.05 -3.17
CA LEU A 209 9.83 -9.19 -4.31
C LEU A 209 10.97 -8.17 -4.18
N ASN A 210 12.20 -8.64 -4.13
CA ASN A 210 13.39 -7.79 -3.96
C ASN A 210 13.78 -7.10 -5.29
N GLU A 211 12.82 -6.40 -5.88
CA GLU A 211 13.00 -5.58 -7.09
C GLU A 211 12.43 -4.19 -6.83
N VAL A 212 13.16 -3.14 -7.25
CA VAL A 212 12.68 -1.76 -7.22
C VAL A 212 11.69 -1.58 -8.37
N LEU A 213 10.40 -1.51 -8.04
CA LEU A 213 9.30 -1.44 -9.02
C LEU A 213 8.37 -0.23 -8.79
N LEU A 214 8.75 0.66 -7.88
CA LEU A 214 8.02 1.88 -7.56
C LEU A 214 9.00 2.99 -7.15
N ASP A 215 8.80 4.19 -7.66
CA ASP A 215 9.40 5.41 -7.09
C ASP A 215 8.43 5.99 -6.07
N TYR A 216 8.85 5.96 -4.79
CA TYR A 216 8.05 6.38 -3.64
C TYR A 216 8.36 7.83 -3.29
N ARG A 217 7.37 8.71 -3.41
CA ARG A 217 7.55 10.12 -3.10
C ARG A 217 7.53 10.38 -1.60
N LEU A 218 8.58 11.05 -1.13
CA LEU A 218 8.67 11.55 0.23
C LEU A 218 8.56 13.08 0.23
N ASN A 219 7.75 13.60 1.12
CA ASN A 219 7.70 15.03 1.39
C ASN A 219 8.61 15.35 2.59
N GLU A 220 9.34 16.48 2.55
CA GLU A 220 10.16 16.96 3.67
C GLU A 220 9.37 17.07 4.99
N ASN A 221 8.08 17.31 4.91
CA ASN A 221 7.18 17.38 6.06
C ASN A 221 6.53 16.03 6.43
N ALA A 222 6.79 14.96 5.68
CA ALA A 222 6.17 13.65 5.95
C ALA A 222 6.54 13.13 7.35
N VAL A 223 7.76 13.39 7.81
CA VAL A 223 8.20 13.06 9.18
C VAL A 223 7.35 13.77 10.21
N LYS A 224 7.02 15.08 10.02
CA LYS A 224 6.15 15.83 10.94
C LYS A 224 4.75 15.24 11.03
N ARG A 225 4.18 14.77 9.91
CA ARG A 225 2.85 14.14 9.89
C ARG A 225 2.84 12.76 10.58
N ARG A 226 4.02 12.12 10.67
CA ARG A 226 4.17 10.81 11.31
C ARG A 226 4.41 10.89 12.82
N ILE A 227 4.62 12.10 13.38
CA ILE A 227 4.78 12.35 14.82
C ILE A 227 3.42 12.69 15.43
N GLY A 228 3.21 12.25 16.68
CA GLY A 228 2.03 12.61 17.45
C GLY A 228 1.65 11.52 18.45
N LEU A 229 1.27 11.94 19.66
CA LEU A 229 0.95 11.02 20.76
C LEU A 229 -0.24 10.08 20.42
N ARG A 230 -1.23 10.57 19.68
CA ARG A 230 -2.38 9.73 19.28
C ARG A 230 -1.96 8.61 18.33
N LYS A 231 -1.10 8.92 17.35
CA LYS A 231 -0.54 7.92 16.44
C LYS A 231 0.38 6.95 17.18
N ALA A 232 1.26 7.47 18.04
CA ALA A 232 2.14 6.66 18.87
C ALA A 232 1.35 5.64 19.71
N TRP A 233 0.26 6.09 20.32
CA TRP A 233 -0.62 5.22 21.12
C TRP A 233 -1.35 4.18 20.28
N SER A 234 -1.83 4.56 19.08
CA SER A 234 -2.45 3.63 18.13
C SER A 234 -1.45 2.54 17.71
N GLU A 235 -0.23 2.92 17.28
CA GLU A 235 0.83 1.98 16.95
C GLU A 235 1.18 1.06 18.13
N PHE A 236 1.34 1.63 19.31
CA PHE A 236 1.69 0.88 20.52
C PHE A 236 0.64 -0.20 20.84
N ARG A 237 -0.63 0.17 20.84
CA ARG A 237 -1.73 -0.78 21.11
C ARG A 237 -1.79 -1.91 20.10
N ILE A 238 -1.68 -1.58 18.80
CA ILE A 238 -1.72 -2.57 17.72
C ILE A 238 -0.56 -3.56 17.87
N ARG A 239 0.67 -3.07 18.12
CA ARG A 239 1.86 -3.91 18.26
C ARG A 239 1.84 -4.76 19.54
N LEU A 240 1.37 -4.19 20.63
CA LEU A 240 1.24 -4.94 21.90
C LEU A 240 0.20 -6.06 21.76
N SER A 241 -0.94 -5.78 21.13
CA SER A 241 -1.95 -6.79 20.82
C SER A 241 -1.40 -7.90 19.91
N TYR A 242 -0.63 -7.52 18.88
CA TYR A 242 0.02 -8.49 18.00
C TYR A 242 1.03 -9.37 18.74
N MET A 243 1.89 -8.78 19.56
CA MET A 243 2.87 -9.51 20.35
C MET A 243 2.17 -10.52 21.29
N ALA A 244 1.09 -10.11 21.94
CA ALA A 244 0.31 -10.99 22.82
C ALA A 244 -0.36 -12.14 22.06
N SER A 245 -0.90 -11.87 20.87
CA SER A 245 -1.61 -12.87 20.04
C SER A 245 -0.65 -13.85 19.32
N SER A 246 0.55 -13.40 18.96
CA SER A 246 1.53 -14.21 18.21
C SER A 246 2.25 -15.27 19.04
N LYS A 247 1.99 -15.35 20.35
CA LYS A 247 2.70 -16.21 21.33
C LYS A 247 4.23 -15.99 21.37
N ASN A 248 4.74 -15.01 20.62
CA ASN A 248 6.16 -14.61 20.57
C ASN A 248 6.45 -13.49 21.56
N VAL A 249 6.02 -13.66 22.80
CA VAL A 249 6.25 -12.67 23.86
C VAL A 249 7.75 -12.70 24.21
N SER A 250 8.45 -11.60 23.89
CA SER A 250 9.86 -11.42 24.23
C SER A 250 10.04 -10.06 24.91
N LEU A 251 10.76 -10.05 26.03
CA LEU A 251 11.17 -8.81 26.69
C LEU A 251 11.89 -7.84 25.73
N LYS A 252 12.70 -8.39 24.81
CA LYS A 252 13.37 -7.59 23.77
C LYS A 252 12.33 -6.88 22.86
N HIS A 253 11.30 -7.58 22.42
CA HIS A 253 10.24 -6.99 21.58
C HIS A 253 9.44 -5.94 22.36
N PHE A 254 9.14 -6.20 23.63
CA PHE A 254 8.47 -5.23 24.49
C PHE A 254 9.26 -3.93 24.59
N PHE A 255 10.58 -4.01 24.87
CA PHE A 255 11.45 -2.82 24.93
C PHE A 255 11.53 -2.11 23.57
N LEU A 256 11.59 -2.84 22.46
CA LEU A 256 11.61 -2.25 21.12
C LEU A 256 10.28 -1.53 20.79
N ILE A 257 9.13 -2.11 21.14
CA ILE A 257 7.83 -1.47 20.95
C ILE A 257 7.74 -0.22 21.82
N PHE A 258 8.16 -0.30 23.10
CA PHE A 258 8.14 0.83 24.02
C PHE A 258 9.09 1.95 23.56
N SER A 259 10.28 1.61 23.08
CA SER A 259 11.25 2.61 22.57
C SER A 259 10.68 3.43 21.41
N ARG A 260 9.74 2.88 20.62
CA ARG A 260 9.10 3.64 19.53
C ARG A 260 8.26 4.81 20.01
N LEU A 261 7.74 4.77 21.24
CA LEU A 261 7.03 5.92 21.81
C LEU A 261 7.97 7.14 21.91
N PHE A 262 9.25 6.93 22.19
CA PHE A 262 10.24 8.00 22.25
C PHE A 262 10.48 8.65 20.88
N PHE A 263 10.38 7.91 19.78
CA PHE A 263 10.52 8.47 18.43
C PHE A 263 9.48 9.56 18.13
N HIS A 264 8.30 9.50 18.76
CA HIS A 264 7.25 10.49 18.58
C HIS A 264 7.46 11.79 19.38
N ILE A 265 8.45 11.82 20.28
CA ILE A 265 8.79 12.97 21.15
C ILE A 265 10.08 13.64 20.66
N LEU A 266 10.88 12.96 19.82
CA LEU A 266 12.16 13.49 19.33
C LEU A 266 11.97 14.68 18.38
N PRO A 267 12.89 15.65 18.40
CA PRO A 267 12.94 16.73 17.42
C PRO A 267 13.03 16.19 15.99
N VAL A 268 12.36 16.87 15.05
CA VAL A 268 12.29 16.48 13.64
C VAL A 268 13.67 16.29 13.00
N SER A 269 14.64 17.11 13.36
CA SER A 269 16.03 17.02 12.87
C SER A 269 16.70 15.70 13.26
N ILE A 270 16.53 15.27 14.50
CA ILE A 270 17.06 14.00 14.99
C ILE A 270 16.35 12.83 14.28
N LEU A 271 15.04 12.94 14.10
CA LEU A 271 14.28 11.92 13.39
C LEU A 271 14.72 11.78 11.93
N LYS A 272 14.94 12.88 11.20
CA LYS A 272 15.45 12.81 9.81
C LYS A 272 16.81 12.12 9.75
N PHE A 273 17.71 12.42 10.69
CA PHE A 273 19.01 11.74 10.80
C PHE A 273 18.86 10.24 11.07
N LEU A 274 18.01 9.87 12.03
CA LEU A 274 17.74 8.46 12.35
C LEU A 274 17.06 7.72 11.18
N TYR A 275 16.15 8.39 10.49
CA TYR A 275 15.53 7.84 9.27
C TYR A 275 16.54 7.54 8.17
N LYS A 276 17.54 8.40 7.99
CA LYS A 276 18.60 8.20 7.00
C LYS A 276 19.57 7.07 7.38
N LYS A 277 19.82 6.86 8.67
CA LYS A 277 20.85 5.92 9.15
C LYS A 277 20.33 4.53 9.49
N PHE A 278 19.07 4.38 9.91
CA PHE A 278 18.54 3.14 10.51
C PHE A 278 17.24 2.61 9.84
N ARG A 279 16.89 3.13 8.69
CA ARG A 279 15.66 2.74 7.97
C ARG A 279 15.81 1.64 6.90
#